data_7fa4dbc5750f74b82b77a40b6d001731
#
_entry.id   7fa4dbc5750f74b82b77a40b6d001731
#
_cell.length_a   1.000
_cell.length_b   1.000
_cell.length_c   1.000
_cell.angle_alpha   90.00
_cell.angle_beta   90.00
_cell.angle_gamma   90.00
#
_symmetry.space_group_name_H-M   'P 1'
#
loop_
_entity.id
_entity.type
_entity.pdbx_description
1 polymer ?
#
loop_
_entity_poly.entity_id
_entity_poly.type
_entity_poly.pdbx_seq_one_letter_code
_entity_poly.pdbx_strand_id
1 'polypeptide(L)'
;TSATFKVMTPPSIALNAEPSKNAMIVAVSFIVGFIFTLMIFIIIEIFNRRPSDKWQVEKLIAKQIIGAYPKNSNEYFEIASENAIQQIGNTIINQFDRRKETNIINIFSSVEGVGKTTIMEALKKYFLDRGMKPFTLSWNKDFDAASKDFMMSFSIFDFAQGVEDPEELINSDVILIEYPPISQVNIPQRLVTECSANIFVVSADIVWTEMDQTLFKQLSLKASPELMICI
;
A
#
# COMPACT_ATOMS: atom_id res chain seq x y z
N THR A 1 -32.98 -93.07 -14.01
CA THR A 1 -32.08 -92.02 -13.59
C THR A 1 -32.92 -90.90 -12.94
N SER A 2 -32.96 -90.88 -11.58
CA SER A 2 -33.64 -89.83 -10.80
C SER A 2 -32.72 -88.63 -10.62
N ALA A 3 -33.17 -87.51 -11.16
CA ALA A 3 -32.49 -86.27 -10.97
C ALA A 3 -32.78 -85.72 -9.53
N THR A 4 -31.79 -85.69 -8.69
CA THR A 4 -31.87 -85.10 -7.35
C THR A 4 -31.68 -83.59 -7.49
N PHE A 5 -32.76 -82.80 -7.27
CA PHE A 5 -32.68 -81.37 -7.14
C PHE A 5 -32.04 -81.02 -5.77
N LYS A 6 -30.85 -80.50 -5.77
CA LYS A 6 -30.21 -79.98 -4.56
C LYS A 6 -30.61 -78.54 -4.42
N VAL A 7 -31.46 -78.23 -3.43
CA VAL A 7 -31.76 -76.84 -3.04
C VAL A 7 -30.50 -76.28 -2.41
N MET A 8 -29.82 -75.36 -3.08
CA MET A 8 -28.53 -74.87 -2.63
C MET A 8 -28.57 -73.87 -1.48
N THR A 9 -29.65 -73.16 -1.32
CA THR A 9 -29.83 -72.25 -0.16
C THR A 9 -31.29 -71.98 0.07
N PRO A 10 -31.83 -72.11 1.32
CA PRO A 10 -33.16 -71.65 1.62
C PRO A 10 -33.19 -70.11 1.49
N PRO A 11 -34.33 -69.50 1.08
CA PRO A 11 -34.43 -68.06 1.05
C PRO A 11 -34.29 -67.53 2.50
N SER A 12 -33.20 -66.90 2.80
CA SER A 12 -33.01 -66.22 4.08
C SER A 12 -33.58 -64.81 3.98
N ILE A 13 -34.59 -64.54 4.78
CA ILE A 13 -35.11 -63.19 4.98
C ILE A 13 -34.07 -62.49 5.87
N ALA A 14 -33.48 -61.40 5.40
CA ALA A 14 -32.59 -60.58 6.21
C ALA A 14 -33.36 -60.04 7.39
N LEU A 15 -33.06 -60.52 8.60
CA LEU A 15 -33.73 -60.16 9.84
C LEU A 15 -33.38 -58.72 10.28
N ASN A 16 -32.35 -58.13 9.78
CA ASN A 16 -31.96 -56.75 10.03
C ASN A 16 -31.90 -55.99 8.71
N ALA A 17 -32.64 -54.89 8.62
CA ALA A 17 -32.52 -53.97 7.53
C ALA A 17 -31.09 -53.41 7.50
N GLU A 18 -30.37 -53.55 6.37
CA GLU A 18 -29.08 -52.90 6.23
C GLU A 18 -29.25 -51.41 6.47
N PRO A 19 -28.37 -50.77 7.32
CA PRO A 19 -28.43 -49.34 7.53
C PRO A 19 -28.34 -48.62 6.19
N SER A 20 -29.25 -47.69 5.96
CA SER A 20 -29.35 -46.93 4.73
C SER A 20 -28.03 -46.19 4.46
N LYS A 21 -27.40 -46.48 3.33
CA LYS A 21 -26.17 -45.80 2.90
C LYS A 21 -26.40 -44.30 2.53
N ASN A 22 -27.66 -43.88 2.47
CA ASN A 22 -28.06 -42.53 2.13
C ASN A 22 -27.51 -41.48 3.10
N ALA A 23 -27.54 -41.74 4.41
CA ALA A 23 -26.99 -40.84 5.41
C ALA A 23 -25.47 -40.63 5.24
N MET A 24 -24.76 -41.72 4.90
CA MET A 24 -23.33 -41.66 4.66
C MET A 24 -23.01 -40.84 3.36
N ILE A 25 -23.81 -41.02 2.31
CA ILE A 25 -23.66 -40.29 1.04
C ILE A 25 -23.89 -38.80 1.29
N VAL A 26 -24.93 -38.42 2.05
CA VAL A 26 -25.22 -37.03 2.40
C VAL A 26 -24.10 -36.42 3.22
N ALA A 27 -23.58 -37.12 4.21
CA ALA A 27 -22.48 -36.64 5.04
C ALA A 27 -21.18 -36.41 4.22
N VAL A 28 -20.83 -37.37 3.34
CA VAL A 28 -19.67 -37.25 2.46
C VAL A 28 -19.84 -36.10 1.48
N SER A 29 -21.03 -35.95 0.87
CA SER A 29 -21.31 -34.85 -0.06
C SER A 29 -21.21 -33.48 0.62
N PHE A 30 -21.64 -33.35 1.88
CA PHE A 30 -21.51 -32.14 2.65
C PHE A 30 -20.04 -31.78 2.91
N ILE A 31 -19.24 -32.77 3.33
CA ILE A 31 -17.80 -32.57 3.58
C ILE A 31 -17.07 -32.15 2.29
N VAL A 32 -17.35 -32.83 1.18
CA VAL A 32 -16.74 -32.50 -0.12
C VAL A 32 -17.14 -31.08 -0.56
N GLY A 33 -18.42 -30.74 -0.45
CA GLY A 33 -18.92 -29.40 -0.77
C GLY A 33 -18.28 -28.31 0.09
N PHE A 34 -18.10 -28.57 1.40
CA PHE A 34 -17.43 -27.66 2.31
C PHE A 34 -15.96 -27.45 1.96
N ILE A 35 -15.21 -28.55 1.69
CA ILE A 35 -13.81 -28.48 1.27
C ILE A 35 -13.67 -27.71 -0.05
N PHE A 36 -14.56 -27.96 -1.01
CA PHE A 36 -14.55 -27.26 -2.30
C PHE A 36 -14.80 -25.75 -2.13
N THR A 37 -15.73 -25.38 -1.28
CA THR A 37 -16.01 -23.98 -0.96
C THR A 37 -14.81 -23.30 -0.29
N LEU A 38 -14.17 -23.95 0.70
CA LEU A 38 -12.95 -23.43 1.31
C LEU A 38 -11.81 -23.26 0.28
N MET A 39 -11.67 -24.20 -0.64
CA MET A 39 -10.64 -24.13 -1.69
C MET A 39 -10.85 -22.91 -2.60
N ILE A 40 -12.10 -22.60 -2.95
CA ILE A 40 -12.41 -21.38 -3.72
C ILE A 40 -12.02 -20.12 -2.95
N PHE A 41 -12.34 -20.01 -1.66
CA PHE A 41 -11.95 -18.87 -0.84
C PHE A 41 -10.43 -18.72 -0.74
N ILE A 42 -9.70 -19.81 -0.57
CA ILE A 42 -8.23 -19.81 -0.53
C ILE A 42 -7.65 -19.35 -1.87
N ILE A 43 -8.21 -19.81 -2.99
CA ILE A 43 -7.78 -19.38 -4.32
C ILE A 43 -8.02 -17.88 -4.50
N ILE A 44 -9.20 -17.37 -4.15
CA ILE A 44 -9.52 -15.93 -4.23
C ILE A 44 -8.52 -15.13 -3.38
N GLU A 45 -8.22 -15.57 -2.16
CA GLU A 45 -7.28 -14.88 -1.27
C GLU A 45 -5.85 -14.88 -1.81
N ILE A 46 -5.37 -15.99 -2.39
CA ILE A 46 -4.04 -16.08 -3.01
C ILE A 46 -3.91 -15.11 -4.20
N PHE A 47 -4.98 -14.92 -4.98
CA PHE A 47 -4.99 -13.98 -6.10
C PHE A 47 -5.31 -12.54 -5.71
N ASN A 48 -5.70 -12.30 -4.46
CA ASN A 48 -5.98 -10.96 -3.96
C ASN A 48 -4.66 -10.21 -3.69
N ARG A 49 -4.24 -9.38 -4.66
CA ARG A 49 -3.03 -8.54 -4.56
C ARG A 49 -3.30 -7.16 -3.94
N ARG A 50 -4.33 -7.05 -3.11
CA ARG A 50 -4.57 -5.79 -2.40
C ARG A 50 -3.63 -5.68 -1.21
N PRO A 51 -2.94 -4.56 -1.04
CA PRO A 51 -2.06 -4.31 0.09
C PRO A 51 -2.86 -3.98 1.36
N SER A 52 -3.82 -4.84 1.73
CA SER A 52 -4.75 -4.61 2.83
C SER A 52 -4.13 -4.83 4.21
N ASP A 53 -2.97 -5.48 4.28
CA ASP A 53 -2.27 -5.74 5.53
C ASP A 53 -0.79 -5.39 5.41
N LYS A 54 -0.21 -4.85 6.49
CA LYS A 54 1.19 -4.47 6.59
C LYS A 54 2.13 -5.58 6.09
N TRP A 55 1.88 -6.83 6.51
CA TRP A 55 2.69 -7.98 6.10
C TRP A 55 2.62 -8.27 4.59
N GLN A 56 1.46 -8.10 3.98
CA GLN A 56 1.30 -8.28 2.53
C GLN A 56 2.07 -7.21 1.76
N VAL A 57 2.03 -5.96 2.22
CA VAL A 57 2.77 -4.85 1.60
C VAL A 57 4.27 -5.06 1.73
N GLU A 58 4.77 -5.39 2.92
CA GLU A 58 6.19 -5.68 3.14
C GLU A 58 6.68 -6.83 2.25
N LYS A 59 5.85 -7.85 2.04
CA LYS A 59 6.15 -8.97 1.14
C LYS A 59 6.14 -8.57 -0.34
N LEU A 60 5.19 -7.74 -0.75
CA LEU A 60 5.05 -7.28 -2.15
C LEU A 60 6.17 -6.30 -2.52
N ILE A 61 6.51 -5.40 -1.62
CA ILE A 61 7.43 -4.29 -1.87
C ILE A 61 8.86 -4.63 -1.40
N ALA A 62 9.01 -5.67 -0.56
CA ALA A 62 10.27 -6.09 0.06
C ALA A 62 10.97 -4.96 0.86
N LYS A 63 10.19 -4.07 1.48
CA LYS A 63 10.65 -2.97 2.33
C LYS A 63 9.76 -2.80 3.55
N GLN A 64 10.36 -2.27 4.62
CA GLN A 64 9.66 -2.01 5.88
C GLN A 64 8.75 -0.78 5.75
N ILE A 65 7.54 -0.90 6.30
CA ILE A 65 6.57 0.18 6.38
C ILE A 65 6.88 1.03 7.61
N ILE A 66 6.98 2.35 7.41
CA ILE A 66 7.24 3.31 8.48
C ILE A 66 5.98 3.70 9.26
N GLY A 67 4.80 3.59 8.65
CA GLY A 67 3.52 3.88 9.28
C GLY A 67 2.34 3.55 8.38
N ALA A 68 1.19 3.35 9.01
CA ALA A 68 -0.08 3.16 8.34
C ALA A 68 -1.03 4.28 8.77
N TYR A 69 -1.48 5.10 7.81
CA TYR A 69 -2.41 6.19 8.07
C TYR A 69 -3.84 5.69 7.89
N PRO A 70 -4.70 5.79 8.91
CA PRO A 70 -6.05 5.23 8.85
C PRO A 70 -6.92 5.97 7.85
N LYS A 71 -7.82 5.24 7.18
CA LYS A 71 -8.87 5.84 6.37
C LYS A 71 -9.94 6.44 7.28
N ASN A 72 -10.43 7.63 6.94
CA ASN A 72 -11.49 8.31 7.70
C ASN A 72 -12.81 7.52 7.64
N SER A 73 -13.00 6.58 8.56
CA SER A 73 -14.20 5.74 8.61
C SER A 73 -14.67 5.37 10.02
N ASN A 74 -13.89 5.65 11.07
CA ASN A 74 -14.14 5.15 12.42
C ASN A 74 -14.13 6.25 13.48
N GLU A 75 -14.84 6.02 14.58
CA GLU A 75 -14.90 6.85 15.79
C GLU A 75 -13.50 7.12 16.41
N TYR A 76 -12.55 6.21 16.19
CA TYR A 76 -11.17 6.32 16.67
C TYR A 76 -10.20 6.94 15.65
N PHE A 77 -10.72 7.48 14.54
CA PHE A 77 -9.88 8.01 13.45
C PHE A 77 -8.91 9.09 13.93
N GLU A 78 -9.36 10.04 14.74
CA GLU A 78 -8.51 11.14 15.20
C GLU A 78 -7.30 10.65 16.00
N ILE A 79 -7.52 9.77 16.98
CA ILE A 79 -6.44 9.21 17.80
C ILE A 79 -5.50 8.34 16.97
N ALA A 80 -6.05 7.51 16.10
CA ALA A 80 -5.26 6.63 15.25
C ALA A 80 -4.43 7.40 14.22
N SER A 81 -5.00 8.44 13.60
CA SER A 81 -4.30 9.29 12.63
C SER A 81 -3.21 10.12 13.30
N GLU A 82 -3.45 10.64 14.49
CA GLU A 82 -2.44 11.38 15.26
C GLU A 82 -1.26 10.49 15.65
N ASN A 83 -1.51 9.29 16.16
CA ASN A 83 -0.45 8.33 16.47
C ASN A 83 0.34 7.90 15.21
N ALA A 84 -0.36 7.66 14.10
CA ALA A 84 0.28 7.29 12.85
C ALA A 84 1.19 8.40 12.33
N ILE A 85 0.71 9.65 12.31
CA ILE A 85 1.50 10.79 11.82
C ILE A 85 2.67 11.11 12.74
N GLN A 86 2.52 10.93 14.07
CA GLN A 86 3.64 11.05 15.00
C GLN A 86 4.73 10.02 14.72
N GLN A 87 4.36 8.77 14.46
CA GLN A 87 5.33 7.73 14.12
C GLN A 87 6.05 8.03 12.80
N ILE A 88 5.30 8.40 11.76
CA ILE A 88 5.85 8.75 10.45
C ILE A 88 6.76 9.97 10.56
N GLY A 89 6.28 11.04 11.17
CA GLY A 89 7.01 12.29 11.34
C GLY A 89 8.29 12.14 12.17
N ASN A 90 8.26 11.38 13.27
CA ASN A 90 9.45 11.09 14.06
C ASN A 90 10.50 10.30 13.24
N THR A 91 10.05 9.35 12.41
CA THR A 91 10.95 8.59 11.53
C THR A 91 11.60 9.50 10.48
N ILE A 92 10.85 10.45 9.94
CA ILE A 92 11.35 11.44 8.97
C ILE A 92 12.37 12.38 9.62
N ILE A 93 12.05 12.92 10.81
CA ILE A 93 12.96 13.85 11.53
C ILE A 93 14.31 13.18 11.83
N ASN A 94 14.32 11.88 12.09
CA ASN A 94 15.58 11.16 12.32
C ASN A 94 16.49 11.10 11.07
N GLN A 95 15.94 11.38 9.89
CA GLN A 95 16.69 11.45 8.63
C GLN A 95 17.12 12.87 8.27
N PHE A 96 16.67 13.89 9.02
CA PHE A 96 17.03 15.27 8.74
C PHE A 96 18.54 15.52 8.93
N ASP A 97 19.12 16.16 7.93
CA ASP A 97 20.49 16.65 8.04
C ASP A 97 20.49 18.00 8.78
N ARG A 98 21.02 17.99 10.02
CA ARG A 98 21.11 19.19 10.87
C ARG A 98 22.02 20.29 10.31
N ARG A 99 22.75 19.98 9.25
CA ARG A 99 23.64 20.96 8.57
C ARG A 99 22.92 21.72 7.46
N LYS A 100 21.76 21.22 7.04
CA LYS A 100 20.92 21.85 6.03
C LYS A 100 19.99 22.87 6.71
N GLU A 101 19.90 24.06 6.14
CA GLU A 101 18.94 25.07 6.56
C GLU A 101 17.50 24.62 6.31
N THR A 102 17.28 23.92 5.21
CA THR A 102 15.96 23.42 4.78
C THR A 102 16.03 21.92 4.49
N ASN A 103 15.07 21.16 5.02
CA ASN A 103 14.93 19.73 4.77
C ASN A 103 13.80 19.47 3.79
N ILE A 104 14.09 18.75 2.71
CA ILE A 104 13.15 18.44 1.64
C ILE A 104 12.61 17.03 1.82
N ILE A 105 11.29 16.88 1.77
CA ILE A 105 10.58 15.61 1.86
C ILE A 105 9.77 15.40 0.59
N ASN A 106 10.09 14.37 -0.13
CA ASN A 106 9.39 13.98 -1.35
C ASN A 106 8.28 12.97 -1.04
N ILE A 107 7.09 13.15 -1.63
CA ILE A 107 5.94 12.27 -1.48
C ILE A 107 5.53 11.74 -2.85
N PHE A 108 5.68 10.43 -3.04
CA PHE A 108 5.43 9.71 -4.28
C PHE A 108 4.28 8.72 -4.15
N SER A 109 3.74 8.31 -5.29
CA SER A 109 2.83 7.16 -5.41
C SER A 109 2.90 6.57 -6.81
N SER A 110 2.40 5.35 -6.99
CA SER A 110 2.28 4.75 -8.33
C SER A 110 1.08 5.32 -9.10
N VAL A 111 -0.03 5.58 -8.40
CA VAL A 111 -1.30 6.04 -9.00
C VAL A 111 -1.89 7.22 -8.22
N GLU A 112 -2.91 7.87 -8.80
CA GLU A 112 -3.66 8.93 -8.14
C GLU A 112 -4.62 8.39 -7.06
N GLY A 113 -5.08 9.28 -6.18
CA GLY A 113 -6.12 8.96 -5.19
C GLY A 113 -5.68 8.06 -4.03
N VAL A 114 -4.39 7.83 -3.85
CA VAL A 114 -3.83 6.98 -2.76
C VAL A 114 -3.71 7.72 -1.41
N GLY A 115 -4.05 9.02 -1.35
CA GLY A 115 -3.98 9.80 -0.12
C GLY A 115 -2.69 10.59 0.10
N LYS A 116 -1.88 10.85 -0.95
CA LYS A 116 -0.66 11.69 -0.85
C LYS A 116 -0.94 13.03 -0.19
N THR A 117 -1.93 13.77 -0.70
CA THR A 117 -2.31 15.09 -0.19
C THR A 117 -2.73 15.03 1.28
N THR A 118 -3.47 13.98 1.67
CA THR A 118 -3.86 13.76 3.08
C THR A 118 -2.64 13.57 3.98
N ILE A 119 -1.67 12.77 3.56
CA ILE A 119 -0.42 12.57 4.30
C ILE A 119 0.39 13.86 4.34
N MET A 120 0.47 14.60 3.24
CA MET A 120 1.18 15.88 3.17
C MET A 120 0.59 16.90 4.15
N GLU A 121 -0.72 17.08 4.18
CA GLU A 121 -1.40 18.01 5.09
C GLU A 121 -1.24 17.57 6.56
N ALA A 122 -1.31 16.28 6.84
CA ALA A 122 -1.10 15.76 8.18
C ALA A 122 0.35 15.98 8.64
N LEU A 123 1.34 15.78 7.77
CA LEU A 123 2.75 16.08 8.06
C LEU A 123 2.99 17.59 8.23
N LYS A 124 2.36 18.43 7.41
CA LYS A 124 2.40 19.89 7.57
C LYS A 124 1.96 20.30 8.97
N LYS A 125 0.80 19.83 9.42
CA LYS A 125 0.30 20.07 10.78
C LYS A 125 1.29 19.57 11.83
N TYR A 126 1.82 18.35 11.66
CA TYR A 126 2.78 17.75 12.58
C TYR A 126 4.05 18.61 12.76
N PHE A 127 4.60 19.19 11.68
CA PHE A 127 5.77 20.07 11.75
C PHE A 127 5.44 21.43 12.34
N LEU A 128 4.27 22.01 12.00
CA LEU A 128 3.78 23.26 12.60
C LEU A 128 3.65 23.15 14.14
N ASP A 129 3.06 22.06 14.64
CA ASP A 129 2.87 21.79 16.05
C ASP A 129 4.21 21.68 16.83
N ARG A 130 5.32 21.46 16.11
CA ARG A 130 6.69 21.44 16.65
C ARG A 130 7.47 22.72 16.45
N GLY A 131 6.80 23.78 15.99
CA GLY A 131 7.40 25.10 15.80
C GLY A 131 8.29 25.21 14.57
N MET A 132 8.26 24.23 13.66
CA MET A 132 8.93 24.32 12.35
C MET A 132 8.06 25.10 11.36
N LYS A 133 8.66 25.62 10.31
CA LYS A 133 7.99 26.30 9.20
C LYS A 133 7.91 25.38 7.98
N PRO A 134 6.84 24.55 7.84
CA PRO A 134 6.67 23.69 6.69
C PRO A 134 6.10 24.48 5.51
N PHE A 135 6.68 24.28 4.33
CA PHE A 135 6.15 24.72 3.05
C PHE A 135 5.67 23.53 2.24
N THR A 136 4.59 23.66 1.49
CA THR A 136 4.02 22.57 0.69
C THR A 136 3.99 22.92 -0.78
N LEU A 137 4.46 22.01 -1.63
CA LEU A 137 4.40 22.09 -3.09
C LEU A 137 3.60 20.92 -3.64
N SER A 138 2.61 21.20 -4.45
CA SER A 138 1.77 20.19 -5.09
C SER A 138 1.81 20.32 -6.61
N TRP A 139 2.05 19.20 -7.31
CA TRP A 139 2.15 19.17 -8.77
C TRP A 139 0.87 19.66 -9.49
N ASN A 140 -0.28 19.55 -8.82
CA ASN A 140 -1.55 20.02 -9.39
C ASN A 140 -1.71 21.53 -9.39
N LYS A 141 -0.95 22.24 -8.55
CA LYS A 141 -1.20 23.65 -8.23
C LYS A 141 0.04 24.51 -8.46
N ASP A 142 1.18 24.05 -7.96
CA ASP A 142 2.35 24.91 -7.78
C ASP A 142 3.40 24.71 -8.89
N PHE A 143 3.36 23.59 -9.60
CA PHE A 143 4.27 23.32 -10.72
C PHE A 143 3.68 22.34 -11.75
N ASP A 144 4.14 22.47 -12.99
CA ASP A 144 3.80 21.54 -14.08
C ASP A 144 4.91 20.50 -14.26
N ALA A 145 4.62 19.26 -13.90
CA ALA A 145 5.55 18.14 -14.01
C ALA A 145 5.83 17.69 -15.45
N ALA A 146 5.03 18.13 -16.43
CA ALA A 146 5.31 17.93 -17.86
C ALA A 146 6.18 19.03 -18.46
N SER A 147 6.45 20.10 -17.73
CA SER A 147 7.25 21.22 -18.20
C SER A 147 8.73 20.83 -18.43
N LYS A 148 9.37 21.54 -19.37
CA LYS A 148 10.80 21.39 -19.59
C LYS A 148 11.62 21.77 -18.35
N ASP A 149 11.18 22.78 -17.62
CA ASP A 149 11.84 23.29 -16.43
C ASP A 149 11.87 22.23 -15.32
N PHE A 150 10.76 21.51 -15.10
CA PHE A 150 10.71 20.37 -14.20
C PHE A 150 11.65 19.24 -14.64
N MET A 151 11.59 18.85 -15.92
CA MET A 151 12.38 17.74 -16.45
C MET A 151 13.89 18.00 -16.43
N MET A 152 14.29 19.27 -16.52
CA MET A 152 15.70 19.69 -16.52
C MET A 152 16.15 20.25 -15.18
N SER A 153 15.31 20.27 -14.16
CA SER A 153 15.61 20.85 -12.86
C SER A 153 16.75 20.11 -12.14
N PHE A 154 17.57 20.90 -11.49
CA PHE A 154 18.62 20.42 -10.59
C PHE A 154 18.18 20.52 -9.13
N SER A 155 17.30 21.47 -8.85
CA SER A 155 16.80 21.81 -7.52
C SER A 155 15.30 22.09 -7.59
N ILE A 156 14.64 22.06 -6.44
CA ILE A 156 13.21 22.46 -6.33
C ILE A 156 13.00 23.92 -6.77
N PHE A 157 13.97 24.78 -6.53
CA PHE A 157 13.86 26.19 -6.88
C PHE A 157 13.85 26.46 -8.40
N ASP A 158 14.28 25.49 -9.20
CA ASP A 158 14.29 25.63 -10.65
C ASP A 158 12.89 25.53 -11.26
N PHE A 159 11.99 24.72 -10.65
CA PHE A 159 10.63 24.51 -11.16
C PHE A 159 9.53 25.14 -10.27
N ALA A 160 9.87 25.56 -9.08
CA ALA A 160 8.93 26.23 -8.16
C ALA A 160 8.73 27.73 -8.46
N GLN A 161 8.93 28.16 -9.71
CA GLN A 161 8.83 29.56 -10.14
C GLN A 161 7.40 30.10 -10.12
N GLY A 162 6.40 29.23 -10.09
CA GLY A 162 4.97 29.56 -10.03
C GLY A 162 4.39 29.71 -8.63
N VAL A 163 5.24 29.60 -7.60
CA VAL A 163 4.80 29.66 -6.20
C VAL A 163 4.35 31.09 -5.83
N GLU A 164 3.21 31.17 -5.15
CA GLU A 164 2.60 32.45 -4.75
C GLU A 164 3.50 33.25 -3.78
N ASP A 165 4.30 32.58 -2.95
CA ASP A 165 5.20 33.20 -1.98
C ASP A 165 6.60 32.56 -1.99
N PRO A 166 7.51 33.06 -2.86
CA PRO A 166 8.90 32.57 -2.93
C PRO A 166 9.71 32.83 -1.66
N GLU A 167 9.38 33.87 -0.89
CA GLU A 167 10.08 34.20 0.36
C GLU A 167 9.75 33.18 1.45
N GLU A 168 8.50 32.72 1.55
CA GLU A 168 8.10 31.67 2.46
C GLU A 168 8.80 30.34 2.14
N LEU A 169 8.92 30.00 0.84
CA LEU A 169 9.66 28.82 0.39
C LEU A 169 11.13 28.84 0.84
N ILE A 170 11.79 29.98 0.68
CA ILE A 170 13.24 30.13 1.03
C ILE A 170 13.44 30.10 2.55
N ASN A 171 12.50 30.65 3.32
CA ASN A 171 12.58 30.75 4.78
C ASN A 171 11.98 29.54 5.52
N SER A 172 11.63 28.47 4.78
CA SER A 172 11.03 27.26 5.36
C SER A 172 12.09 26.32 5.93
N ASP A 173 11.79 25.71 7.08
CA ASP A 173 12.63 24.67 7.71
C ASP A 173 12.42 23.31 7.02
N VAL A 174 11.21 23.09 6.49
CA VAL A 174 10.80 21.84 5.85
C VAL A 174 9.98 22.11 4.60
N ILE A 175 10.33 21.49 3.47
CA ILE A 175 9.56 21.55 2.24
C ILE A 175 8.99 20.17 1.95
N LEU A 176 7.67 20.07 1.87
CA LEU A 176 6.92 18.86 1.50
C LEU A 176 6.53 18.97 0.04
N ILE A 177 6.94 18.01 -0.80
CA ILE A 177 6.68 18.03 -2.24
C ILE A 177 5.81 16.83 -2.61
N GLU A 178 4.59 17.09 -3.07
CA GLU A 178 3.73 16.07 -3.65
C GLU A 178 3.99 15.97 -5.15
N TYR A 179 4.57 14.85 -5.58
CA TYR A 179 4.81 14.58 -6.99
C TYR A 179 3.60 13.92 -7.67
N PRO A 180 3.49 14.05 -9.02
CA PRO A 180 2.52 13.26 -9.79
C PRO A 180 2.78 11.76 -9.61
N PRO A 181 1.80 10.91 -9.94
CA PRO A 181 2.02 9.47 -9.97
C PRO A 181 3.20 9.10 -10.86
N ILE A 182 4.08 8.22 -10.37
CA ILE A 182 5.26 7.79 -11.14
C ILE A 182 4.89 7.00 -12.40
N SER A 183 3.64 6.56 -12.54
CA SER A 183 3.10 5.98 -13.76
C SER A 183 2.87 7.00 -14.88
N GLN A 184 2.75 8.28 -14.55
CA GLN A 184 2.44 9.36 -15.51
C GLN A 184 3.68 10.16 -15.91
N VAL A 185 4.60 10.38 -14.98
CA VAL A 185 5.78 11.25 -15.19
C VAL A 185 7.04 10.60 -14.65
N ASN A 186 8.12 10.70 -15.42
CA ASN A 186 9.45 10.30 -14.96
C ASN A 186 10.06 11.43 -14.12
N ILE A 187 10.32 11.15 -12.84
CA ILE A 187 10.88 12.14 -11.92
C ILE A 187 12.40 12.22 -12.12
N PRO A 188 12.96 13.42 -12.27
CA PRO A 188 14.39 13.63 -12.38
C PRO A 188 15.14 13.03 -11.19
N GLN A 189 16.19 12.26 -11.47
CA GLN A 189 16.93 11.53 -10.42
C GLN A 189 17.49 12.48 -9.35
N ARG A 190 17.91 13.67 -9.72
CA ARG A 190 18.48 14.64 -8.78
C ARG A 190 17.49 15.06 -7.70
N LEU A 191 16.22 15.27 -8.06
CA LEU A 191 15.18 15.62 -7.10
C LEU A 191 14.95 14.51 -6.07
N VAL A 192 15.20 13.26 -6.45
CA VAL A 192 15.06 12.09 -5.57
C VAL A 192 16.31 11.87 -4.71
N THR A 193 17.46 12.41 -5.12
CA THR A 193 18.72 12.24 -4.39
C THR A 193 19.07 13.43 -3.49
N GLU A 194 18.62 14.63 -3.80
CA GLU A 194 18.96 15.86 -3.06
C GLU A 194 17.95 16.19 -1.94
N CYS A 195 17.12 15.25 -1.57
CA CYS A 195 16.14 15.40 -0.48
C CYS A 195 16.68 14.85 0.86
N SER A 196 15.95 15.14 1.93
CA SER A 196 16.21 14.58 3.26
C SER A 196 15.45 13.29 3.48
N ALA A 197 14.28 13.14 2.86
CA ALA A 197 13.46 11.94 2.96
C ALA A 197 12.62 11.72 1.69
N ASN A 198 12.46 10.46 1.32
CA ASN A 198 11.59 10.02 0.23
C ASN A 198 10.48 9.12 0.80
N ILE A 199 9.23 9.52 0.65
CA ILE A 199 8.06 8.77 1.11
C ILE A 199 7.30 8.23 -0.09
N PHE A 200 6.97 6.96 -0.07
CA PHE A 200 6.11 6.33 -1.06
C PHE A 200 4.79 5.91 -0.43
N VAL A 201 3.69 6.50 -0.88
CA VAL A 201 2.36 6.26 -0.35
C VAL A 201 1.68 5.16 -1.17
N VAL A 202 1.17 4.14 -0.46
CA VAL A 202 0.44 3.01 -1.03
C VAL A 202 -0.95 2.97 -0.39
N SER A 203 -1.99 2.80 -1.17
CA SER A 203 -3.34 2.63 -0.63
C SER A 203 -3.68 1.15 -0.43
N ALA A 204 -4.22 0.80 0.72
CA ALA A 204 -4.72 -0.53 1.01
C ALA A 204 -5.90 -0.97 0.12
N ASP A 205 -6.63 -0.01 -0.45
CA ASP A 205 -7.82 -0.27 -1.28
C ASP A 205 -7.48 -0.53 -2.76
N ILE A 206 -6.27 -0.18 -3.20
CA ILE A 206 -5.86 -0.25 -4.61
C ILE A 206 -5.07 -1.53 -4.87
N VAL A 207 -5.41 -2.25 -5.96
CA VAL A 207 -4.69 -3.45 -6.36
C VAL A 207 -3.29 -3.09 -6.83
N TRP A 208 -2.28 -3.68 -6.22
CA TRP A 208 -0.88 -3.52 -6.59
C TRP A 208 -0.55 -4.38 -7.82
N THR A 209 -0.22 -3.74 -8.93
CA THR A 209 0.07 -4.39 -10.21
C THR A 209 1.57 -4.70 -10.36
N GLU A 210 1.91 -5.53 -11.34
CA GLU A 210 3.32 -5.77 -11.70
C GLU A 210 4.01 -4.51 -12.25
N MET A 211 3.23 -3.62 -12.89
CA MET A 211 3.73 -2.33 -13.35
C MET A 211 4.10 -1.43 -12.17
N ASP A 212 3.24 -1.36 -11.14
CA ASP A 212 3.53 -0.60 -9.93
C ASP A 212 4.81 -1.10 -9.25
N GLN A 213 4.99 -2.42 -9.18
CA GLN A 213 6.19 -3.03 -8.61
C GLN A 213 7.44 -2.67 -9.41
N THR A 214 7.35 -2.65 -10.74
CA THR A 214 8.46 -2.29 -11.62
C THR A 214 8.83 -0.82 -11.46
N LEU A 215 7.85 0.08 -11.48
CA LEU A 215 8.04 1.51 -11.30
C LEU A 215 8.61 1.84 -9.91
N PHE A 216 8.05 1.22 -8.87
CA PHE A 216 8.59 1.34 -7.51
C PHE A 216 10.05 0.90 -7.40
N LYS A 217 10.38 -0.25 -8.01
CA LYS A 217 11.76 -0.76 -8.03
C LYS A 217 12.71 0.20 -8.75
N GLN A 218 12.29 0.75 -9.89
CA GLN A 218 13.09 1.75 -10.63
C GLN A 218 13.31 3.03 -9.80
N LEU A 219 12.27 3.54 -9.13
CA LEU A 219 12.39 4.70 -8.26
C LEU A 219 13.29 4.39 -7.06
N SER A 220 13.11 3.23 -6.43
CA SER A 220 13.91 2.78 -5.27
C SER A 220 15.41 2.65 -5.59
N LEU A 221 15.76 2.26 -6.81
CA LEU A 221 17.16 2.20 -7.24
C LEU A 221 17.81 3.58 -7.42
N LYS A 222 17.00 4.60 -7.69
CA LYS A 222 17.46 5.99 -7.88
C LYS A 222 17.43 6.80 -6.58
N ALA A 223 16.62 6.38 -5.59
CA ALA A 223 16.38 7.15 -4.38
C ALA A 223 17.56 7.11 -3.41
N SER A 224 17.96 8.29 -2.98
CA SER A 224 18.89 8.49 -1.86
C SER A 224 18.45 9.77 -1.12
N PRO A 225 18.02 9.71 0.12
CA PRO A 225 17.90 8.54 0.98
C PRO A 225 16.88 7.50 0.51
N GLU A 226 16.94 6.32 1.12
CA GLU A 226 16.06 5.19 0.78
C GLU A 226 14.57 5.53 0.90
N LEU A 227 13.75 4.95 -0.01
CA LEU A 227 12.30 5.13 0.03
C LEU A 227 11.70 4.53 1.30
N MET A 228 10.95 5.34 2.01
CA MET A 228 10.10 4.95 3.14
C MET A 228 8.68 4.70 2.67
N ILE A 229 8.03 3.65 3.15
CA ILE A 229 6.69 3.28 2.72
C ILE A 229 5.66 3.65 3.77
N CYS A 230 4.62 4.36 3.33
CA CYS A 230 3.42 4.68 4.10
C CYS A 230 2.19 4.06 3.43
N ILE A 231 1.29 3.48 4.22
CA ILE A 231 0.01 2.91 3.76
C ILE A 231 -1.13 3.80 4.22
#